data_71dbd3f7f50f5c18f040d88833b0e5c0
#
_entry.id   71dbd3f7f50f5c18f040d88833b0e5c0
#
_cell.length_a   1.000
_cell.length_b   1.000
_cell.length_c   1.000
_cell.angle_alpha   90.00
_cell.angle_beta   90.00
_cell.angle_gamma   90.00
#
_symmetry.space_group_name_H-M   'P 1'
#
loop_
_entity.id
_entity.type
_entity.pdbx_description
1 polymer ?
#
loop_
_entity_poly.entity_id
_entity_poly.type
_entity_poly.pdbx_seq_one_letter_code
_entity_poly.pdbx_strand_id
1 'polypeptide(L)'
;MIIDFHTHVFPDRIAERTVSYLAEKSGNPPYYNGSVDGLLSKMRDSGVDLSVVLPVVTAPKQFESINGFAAEINAKYSPSLISFGGIHPECEDLEGKMTAIKEMGLFGVKIHPDYQSTYIDDEKYVRILELARELDLIVVTHAGVDCGYPDEPVKCTPERTKRLIKRVPYSKLVLAHLGGSEMSCDVLSTLAGEDVYFDTAFVLQNERPERVCEIIEKHGAERILFASDGPWSDVSADVARIRALGLGKDTEEKIFSLNAKKLLGI
;
A
#
# COMPACT_ATOMS: atom_id res chain seq x y z
N MET A 1 -19.28 5.82 -2.68
CA MET A 1 -17.97 6.33 -2.21
C MET A 1 -16.89 5.38 -2.67
N ILE A 2 -15.78 5.91 -3.18
CA ILE A 2 -14.60 5.12 -3.58
C ILE A 2 -13.40 5.65 -2.83
N ILE A 3 -12.69 4.78 -2.12
CA ILE A 3 -11.43 5.06 -1.42
C ILE A 3 -10.32 4.29 -2.12
N ASP A 4 -9.35 5.00 -2.68
CA ASP A 4 -8.14 4.41 -3.24
C ASP A 4 -7.08 4.31 -2.13
N PHE A 5 -6.85 3.08 -1.64
CA PHE A 5 -6.03 2.85 -0.45
C PHE A 5 -4.51 2.82 -0.72
N HIS A 6 -4.07 2.99 -1.99
CA HIS A 6 -2.66 2.91 -2.34
C HIS A 6 -2.32 3.86 -3.49
N THR A 7 -1.75 5.00 -3.16
CA THR A 7 -1.28 5.99 -4.14
C THR A 7 0.07 6.57 -3.72
N HIS A 8 0.80 7.13 -4.69
CA HIS A 8 2.09 7.75 -4.44
C HIS A 8 2.11 9.18 -4.98
N VAL A 9 2.60 10.12 -4.17
CA VAL A 9 2.92 11.47 -4.58
C VAL A 9 4.27 11.89 -4.00
N PHE A 10 4.90 12.85 -4.64
CA PHE A 10 6.20 13.41 -4.28
C PHE A 10 6.11 14.93 -4.18
N PRO A 11 6.98 15.61 -3.40
CA PRO A 11 7.08 17.05 -3.42
C PRO A 11 7.30 17.56 -4.87
N ASP A 12 6.61 18.63 -5.29
CA ASP A 12 6.57 19.12 -6.67
C ASP A 12 7.96 19.28 -7.29
N ARG A 13 8.92 19.76 -6.49
CA ARG A 13 10.33 19.97 -6.94
C ARG A 13 11.03 18.69 -7.44
N ILE A 14 10.54 17.51 -7.08
CA ILE A 14 11.15 16.22 -7.45
C ILE A 14 10.15 15.26 -8.14
N ALA A 15 8.86 15.56 -8.12
CA ALA A 15 7.79 14.65 -8.56
C ALA A 15 8.03 14.11 -9.97
N GLU A 16 8.11 14.96 -10.97
CA GLU A 16 8.28 14.57 -12.37
C GLU A 16 9.57 13.75 -12.58
N ARG A 17 10.69 14.22 -12.03
CA ARG A 17 11.97 13.51 -12.16
C ARG A 17 11.93 12.15 -11.47
N THR A 18 11.32 12.06 -10.31
CA THR A 18 11.20 10.79 -9.55
C THR A 18 10.34 9.79 -10.31
N VAL A 19 9.18 10.24 -10.80
CA VAL A 19 8.26 9.38 -11.55
C VAL A 19 8.91 8.92 -12.86
N SER A 20 9.59 9.81 -13.60
CA SER A 20 10.31 9.45 -14.83
C SER A 20 11.39 8.40 -14.58
N TYR A 21 12.19 8.58 -13.52
CA TYR A 21 13.22 7.61 -13.13
C TYR A 21 12.63 6.23 -12.77
N LEU A 22 11.55 6.21 -11.98
CA LEU A 22 10.90 4.96 -11.58
C LEU A 22 10.20 4.27 -12.76
N ALA A 23 9.59 5.04 -13.66
CA ALA A 23 9.00 4.54 -14.91
C ALA A 23 10.05 3.86 -15.81
N GLU A 24 11.21 4.49 -15.99
CA GLU A 24 12.32 3.92 -16.75
C GLU A 24 12.82 2.61 -16.10
N LYS A 25 12.97 2.61 -14.79
CA LYS A 25 13.46 1.45 -14.02
C LYS A 25 12.51 0.27 -14.07
N SER A 26 11.19 0.51 -13.95
CA SER A 26 10.16 -0.54 -13.89
C SER A 26 9.60 -0.94 -15.26
N GLY A 27 9.81 -0.12 -16.28
CA GLY A 27 9.18 -0.29 -17.60
C GLY A 27 7.70 0.10 -17.63
N ASN A 28 7.15 0.69 -16.55
CA ASN A 28 5.73 1.04 -16.44
C ASN A 28 5.53 2.56 -16.62
N PRO A 29 4.76 3.00 -17.64
CA PRO A 29 4.49 4.42 -17.85
C PRO A 29 3.53 4.94 -16.76
N PRO A 30 3.74 6.18 -16.26
CA PRO A 30 2.88 6.74 -15.25
C PRO A 30 1.62 7.37 -15.87
N TYR A 31 0.51 7.34 -15.14
CA TYR A 31 -0.77 7.96 -15.51
C TYR A 31 -0.92 9.41 -15.01
N TYR A 32 -0.02 9.87 -14.12
CA TYR A 32 0.14 11.27 -13.74
C TYR A 32 1.59 11.53 -13.29
N ASN A 33 1.96 12.80 -13.16
CA ASN A 33 3.33 13.25 -12.93
C ASN A 33 3.87 13.07 -11.50
N GLY A 34 3.12 12.38 -10.63
CA GLY A 34 3.51 12.15 -9.23
C GLY A 34 3.33 13.37 -8.31
N SER A 35 2.75 14.49 -8.77
CA SER A 35 2.40 15.62 -7.90
C SER A 35 1.07 15.40 -7.18
N VAL A 36 0.85 16.14 -6.08
CA VAL A 36 -0.45 16.14 -5.39
C VAL A 36 -1.58 16.61 -6.31
N ASP A 37 -1.34 17.67 -7.09
CA ASP A 37 -2.33 18.18 -8.04
C ASP A 37 -2.65 17.15 -9.14
N GLY A 38 -1.66 16.39 -9.60
CA GLY A 38 -1.84 15.28 -10.53
C GLY A 38 -2.76 14.20 -9.96
N LEU A 39 -2.53 13.77 -8.72
CA LEU A 39 -3.40 12.81 -8.02
C LEU A 39 -4.82 13.34 -7.87
N LEU A 40 -4.99 14.58 -7.39
CA LEU A 40 -6.30 15.22 -7.21
C LEU A 40 -7.07 15.34 -8.54
N SER A 41 -6.37 15.57 -9.65
CA SER A 41 -7.01 15.55 -10.98
C SER A 41 -7.51 14.15 -11.33
N LYS A 42 -6.69 13.11 -11.15
CA LYS A 42 -7.10 11.73 -11.41
C LYS A 42 -8.27 11.28 -10.53
N MET A 43 -8.29 11.67 -9.26
CA MET A 43 -9.41 11.40 -8.36
C MET A 43 -10.73 12.00 -8.91
N ARG A 44 -10.71 13.27 -9.35
CA ARG A 44 -11.89 13.89 -9.94
C ARG A 44 -12.37 13.17 -11.20
N ASP A 45 -11.44 12.83 -12.08
CA ASP A 45 -11.75 12.18 -13.37
C ASP A 45 -12.33 10.78 -13.19
N SER A 46 -11.93 10.07 -12.12
CA SER A 46 -12.32 8.68 -11.82
C SER A 46 -13.45 8.55 -10.80
N GLY A 47 -13.85 9.64 -10.15
CA GLY A 47 -14.86 9.62 -9.08
C GLY A 47 -14.36 9.00 -7.78
N VAL A 48 -13.06 9.06 -7.52
CA VAL A 48 -12.46 8.69 -6.23
C VAL A 48 -12.68 9.82 -5.24
N ASP A 49 -13.23 9.49 -4.08
CA ASP A 49 -13.58 10.47 -3.04
C ASP A 49 -12.43 10.72 -2.06
N LEU A 50 -11.62 9.70 -1.79
CA LEU A 50 -10.47 9.75 -0.87
C LEU A 50 -9.34 8.88 -1.41
N SER A 51 -8.09 9.36 -1.34
CA SER A 51 -6.91 8.56 -1.61
C SER A 51 -5.96 8.51 -0.42
N VAL A 52 -5.42 7.31 -0.14
CA VAL A 52 -4.37 7.11 0.84
C VAL A 52 -3.01 7.21 0.15
N VAL A 53 -2.19 8.15 0.61
CA VAL A 53 -0.83 8.37 0.10
C VAL A 53 0.16 7.57 0.94
N LEU A 54 0.95 6.73 0.28
CA LEU A 54 1.89 5.80 0.90
C LEU A 54 3.35 6.15 0.54
N PRO A 55 4.01 7.06 1.27
CA PRO A 55 5.40 7.41 1.00
C PRO A 55 6.36 6.29 1.44
N VAL A 56 7.45 6.10 0.70
CA VAL A 56 8.46 5.09 1.01
C VAL A 56 9.76 5.74 1.47
N VAL A 57 10.20 5.43 2.68
CA VAL A 57 11.53 5.78 3.19
C VAL A 57 12.53 4.73 2.73
N THR A 58 13.30 5.03 1.69
CA THR A 58 14.27 4.11 1.08
C THR A 58 15.66 4.18 1.73
N ALA A 59 15.89 5.16 2.60
CA ALA A 59 17.10 5.28 3.41
C ALA A 59 16.79 5.99 4.74
N PRO A 60 17.41 5.62 5.88
CA PRO A 60 17.11 6.17 7.20
C PRO A 60 17.12 7.70 7.27
N LYS A 61 18.06 8.36 6.57
CA LYS A 61 18.20 9.82 6.54
C LYS A 61 17.01 10.58 5.94
N GLN A 62 16.10 9.90 5.24
CA GLN A 62 14.92 10.50 4.62
C GLN A 62 13.75 10.62 5.60
N PHE A 63 13.83 10.04 6.78
CA PHE A 63 12.73 9.94 7.74
C PHE A 63 12.05 11.30 7.98
N GLU A 64 12.80 12.32 8.37
CA GLU A 64 12.25 13.64 8.71
C GLU A 64 11.57 14.31 7.50
N SER A 65 12.24 14.29 6.34
CA SER A 65 11.73 14.98 5.15
C SER A 65 10.48 14.32 4.57
N ILE A 66 10.41 12.99 4.59
CA ILE A 66 9.27 12.25 4.05
C ILE A 66 8.06 12.35 4.99
N ASN A 67 8.26 12.16 6.30
CA ASN A 67 7.17 12.24 7.26
C ASN A 67 6.67 13.69 7.46
N GLY A 68 7.55 14.67 7.38
CA GLY A 68 7.15 16.08 7.35
C GLY A 68 6.24 16.40 6.17
N PHE A 69 6.59 15.95 4.95
CA PHE A 69 5.73 16.10 3.78
C PHE A 69 4.39 15.35 3.92
N ALA A 70 4.39 14.16 4.51
CA ALA A 70 3.18 13.41 4.78
C ALA A 70 2.23 14.17 5.74
N ALA A 71 2.77 14.77 6.79
CA ALA A 71 2.00 15.60 7.71
C ALA A 71 1.44 16.87 7.03
N GLU A 72 2.22 17.51 6.13
CA GLU A 72 1.74 18.64 5.33
C GLU A 72 0.56 18.26 4.43
N ILE A 73 0.59 17.05 3.79
CA ILE A 73 -0.53 16.53 3.00
C ILE A 73 -1.79 16.42 3.87
N ASN A 74 -1.69 15.80 5.06
CA ASN A 74 -2.82 15.64 5.97
C ASN A 74 -3.38 17.00 6.42
N ALA A 75 -2.52 17.94 6.75
CA ALA A 75 -2.94 19.28 7.20
C ALA A 75 -3.66 20.07 6.10
N LYS A 76 -3.24 19.92 4.83
CA LYS A 76 -3.74 20.75 3.73
C LYS A 76 -4.90 20.13 2.95
N TYR A 77 -4.94 18.79 2.81
CA TYR A 77 -5.82 18.13 1.86
C TYR A 77 -6.83 17.17 2.51
N SER A 78 -6.82 16.99 3.83
CA SER A 78 -7.85 16.19 4.52
C SER A 78 -9.24 16.83 4.30
N PRO A 79 -10.32 16.05 4.11
CA PRO A 79 -10.36 14.59 4.15
C PRO A 79 -10.10 13.89 2.80
N SER A 80 -9.84 14.64 1.71
CA SER A 80 -9.68 14.05 0.37
C SER A 80 -8.40 13.22 0.23
N LEU A 81 -7.32 13.61 0.91
CA LEU A 81 -6.09 12.85 1.00
C LEU A 81 -5.76 12.53 2.46
N ILE A 82 -5.35 11.29 2.70
CA ILE A 82 -4.79 10.80 3.96
C ILE A 82 -3.41 10.26 3.65
N SER A 83 -2.34 10.89 4.17
CA SER A 83 -1.00 10.36 4.03
C SER A 83 -0.62 9.52 5.24
N PHE A 84 -0.03 8.37 4.98
CA PHE A 84 0.71 7.59 5.98
C PHE A 84 2.12 8.13 6.10
N GLY A 85 2.85 7.67 7.11
CA GLY A 85 4.28 7.87 7.21
C GLY A 85 5.08 6.78 6.53
N GLY A 86 6.40 6.91 6.58
CA GLY A 86 7.33 5.87 6.19
C GLY A 86 8.38 5.64 7.27
N ILE A 87 8.85 4.40 7.39
CA ILE A 87 9.91 4.00 8.30
C ILE A 87 10.89 3.07 7.59
N HIS A 88 12.18 3.19 7.87
CA HIS A 88 13.21 2.27 7.36
C HIS A 88 13.65 1.33 8.48
N PRO A 89 13.81 0.02 8.24
CA PRO A 89 14.20 -0.94 9.29
C PRO A 89 15.60 -0.69 9.88
N GLU A 90 16.45 0.05 9.17
CA GLU A 90 17.78 0.48 9.66
C GLU A 90 17.77 1.85 10.39
N CYS A 91 16.60 2.41 10.67
CA CYS A 91 16.55 3.64 11.46
C CYS A 91 17.07 3.38 12.88
N GLU A 92 17.95 4.26 13.36
CA GLU A 92 18.24 4.36 14.79
C GLU A 92 16.98 4.82 15.53
N ASP A 93 16.81 4.37 16.78
CA ASP A 93 15.67 4.74 17.64
C ASP A 93 14.31 4.49 16.94
N LEU A 94 14.05 3.24 16.53
CA LEU A 94 12.79 2.86 15.90
C LEU A 94 11.58 3.22 16.76
N GLU A 95 11.67 3.07 18.08
CA GLU A 95 10.58 3.37 19.02
C GLU A 95 10.24 4.85 19.03
N GLY A 96 11.25 5.74 19.19
CA GLY A 96 11.04 7.18 19.13
C GLY A 96 10.50 7.63 17.77
N LYS A 97 10.98 7.04 16.66
CA LYS A 97 10.50 7.37 15.31
C LYS A 97 9.07 6.91 15.06
N MET A 98 8.69 5.71 15.49
CA MET A 98 7.30 5.25 15.38
C MET A 98 6.35 6.08 16.25
N THR A 99 6.80 6.49 17.44
CA THR A 99 6.06 7.42 18.30
C THR A 99 5.89 8.78 17.63
N ALA A 100 6.95 9.33 17.02
CA ALA A 100 6.88 10.59 16.28
C ALA A 100 5.89 10.53 15.11
N ILE A 101 5.83 9.43 14.37
CA ILE A 101 4.82 9.21 13.32
C ILE A 101 3.40 9.32 13.89
N LYS A 102 3.14 8.68 15.04
CA LYS A 102 1.84 8.77 15.74
C LYS A 102 1.52 10.20 16.19
N GLU A 103 2.50 10.90 16.75
CA GLU A 103 2.37 12.29 17.22
C GLU A 103 2.13 13.28 16.07
N MET A 104 2.66 13.01 14.87
CA MET A 104 2.36 13.76 13.65
C MET A 104 0.92 13.55 13.15
N GLY A 105 0.12 12.68 13.79
CA GLY A 105 -1.24 12.35 13.36
C GLY A 105 -1.31 11.49 12.09
N LEU A 106 -0.25 10.77 11.76
CA LEU A 106 -0.22 9.85 10.63
C LEU A 106 -0.89 8.52 11.02
N PHE A 107 -1.74 7.98 10.13
CA PHE A 107 -2.58 6.81 10.41
C PHE A 107 -1.81 5.49 10.43
N GLY A 108 -0.64 5.46 9.84
CA GLY A 108 0.16 4.25 9.71
C GLY A 108 1.47 4.49 8.99
N VAL A 109 2.14 3.40 8.61
CA VAL A 109 3.42 3.44 7.91
C VAL A 109 3.40 2.57 6.66
N LYS A 110 4.07 3.04 5.61
CA LYS A 110 4.46 2.23 4.45
C LYS A 110 5.87 1.70 4.63
N ILE A 111 6.05 0.41 4.38
CA ILE A 111 7.36 -0.26 4.27
C ILE A 111 7.48 -0.94 2.91
N HIS A 112 8.71 -1.13 2.45
CA HIS A 112 8.98 -1.72 1.14
C HIS A 112 10.22 -2.59 1.17
N PRO A 113 10.09 -3.90 1.42
CA PRO A 113 11.22 -4.81 1.64
C PRO A 113 12.29 -4.76 0.56
N ASP A 114 11.92 -4.68 -0.72
CA ASP A 114 12.87 -4.64 -1.83
C ASP A 114 13.64 -3.32 -1.87
N TYR A 115 12.97 -2.16 -1.74
CA TYR A 115 13.61 -0.84 -1.68
C TYR A 115 14.47 -0.65 -0.44
N GLN A 116 14.14 -1.34 0.65
CA GLN A 116 14.83 -1.27 1.94
C GLN A 116 15.85 -2.41 2.12
N SER A 117 16.03 -3.25 1.09
CA SER A 117 16.99 -4.36 1.05
C SER A 117 16.94 -5.32 2.26
N THR A 118 15.74 -5.50 2.84
CA THR A 118 15.54 -6.29 4.06
C THR A 118 14.39 -7.27 3.85
N TYR A 119 14.56 -8.53 4.23
CA TYR A 119 13.49 -9.52 4.14
C TYR A 119 12.37 -9.23 5.14
N ILE A 120 11.12 -9.40 4.72
CA ILE A 120 9.93 -9.04 5.53
C ILE A 120 9.85 -9.78 6.88
N ASP A 121 10.46 -10.97 7.00
CA ASP A 121 10.53 -11.77 8.22
C ASP A 121 11.78 -11.51 9.08
N ASP A 122 12.58 -10.47 8.77
CA ASP A 122 13.72 -10.02 9.58
C ASP A 122 13.25 -9.43 10.93
N GLU A 123 14.10 -9.55 11.96
CA GLU A 123 13.81 -9.04 13.31
C GLU A 123 13.45 -7.55 13.34
N LYS A 124 14.01 -6.76 12.43
CA LYS A 124 13.75 -5.33 12.34
C LYS A 124 12.31 -5.03 11.94
N TYR A 125 11.74 -5.78 10.98
CA TYR A 125 10.33 -5.65 10.63
C TYR A 125 9.41 -6.24 11.70
N VAL A 126 9.82 -7.32 12.37
CA VAL A 126 9.12 -7.83 13.55
C VAL A 126 8.98 -6.71 14.58
N ARG A 127 10.07 -6.00 14.90
CA ARG A 127 10.03 -4.88 15.85
C ARG A 127 9.14 -3.72 15.36
N ILE A 128 9.17 -3.39 14.06
CA ILE A 128 8.28 -2.36 13.49
C ILE A 128 6.80 -2.75 13.65
N LEU A 129 6.44 -4.01 13.40
CA LEU A 129 5.06 -4.48 13.58
C LEU A 129 4.63 -4.49 15.05
N GLU A 130 5.51 -4.87 15.96
CA GLU A 130 5.25 -4.82 17.41
C GLU A 130 4.94 -3.37 17.85
N LEU A 131 5.79 -2.43 17.46
CA LEU A 131 5.59 -1.00 17.75
C LEU A 131 4.32 -0.45 17.09
N ALA A 132 4.05 -0.84 15.85
CA ALA A 132 2.82 -0.44 15.16
C ALA A 132 1.58 -0.94 15.91
N ARG A 133 1.59 -2.18 16.41
CA ARG A 133 0.52 -2.75 17.23
C ARG A 133 0.34 -2.00 18.56
N GLU A 134 1.44 -1.67 19.24
CA GLU A 134 1.42 -0.92 20.51
C GLU A 134 0.86 0.49 20.32
N LEU A 135 1.20 1.15 19.20
CA LEU A 135 0.79 2.51 18.86
C LEU A 135 -0.54 2.56 18.07
N ASP A 136 -1.14 1.43 17.77
CA ASP A 136 -2.34 1.32 16.93
C ASP A 136 -2.18 2.00 15.55
N LEU A 137 -1.05 1.74 14.87
CA LEU A 137 -0.71 2.26 13.54
C LEU A 137 -0.93 1.19 12.48
N ILE A 138 -1.58 1.52 11.38
CA ILE A 138 -1.72 0.62 10.22
C ILE A 138 -0.35 0.41 9.56
N VAL A 139 -0.02 -0.81 9.17
CA VAL A 139 1.19 -1.09 8.38
C VAL A 139 0.79 -1.53 6.98
N VAL A 140 1.28 -0.85 5.95
CA VAL A 140 1.15 -1.28 4.55
C VAL A 140 2.52 -1.70 4.04
N THR A 141 2.64 -2.93 3.54
CA THR A 141 3.87 -3.42 2.94
C THR A 141 3.69 -3.73 1.46
N HIS A 142 4.70 -3.42 0.63
CA HIS A 142 4.82 -4.06 -0.67
C HIS A 142 4.91 -5.58 -0.50
N ALA A 143 4.30 -6.36 -1.38
CA ALA A 143 4.32 -7.82 -1.33
C ALA A 143 4.48 -8.43 -2.73
N GLY A 144 5.27 -9.48 -2.83
CA GLY A 144 5.57 -10.19 -4.07
C GLY A 144 6.70 -9.56 -4.88
N VAL A 145 6.68 -9.78 -6.19
CA VAL A 145 7.69 -9.30 -7.13
C VAL A 145 7.57 -7.80 -7.34
N ASP A 146 8.71 -7.08 -7.29
CA ASP A 146 8.82 -5.68 -7.69
C ASP A 146 9.48 -5.60 -9.07
N CYS A 147 8.77 -5.05 -10.06
CA CYS A 147 9.26 -4.92 -11.43
C CYS A 147 10.49 -3.99 -11.57
N GLY A 148 10.77 -3.15 -10.58
CA GLY A 148 12.00 -2.36 -10.50
C GLY A 148 13.23 -3.15 -10.05
N TYR A 149 13.07 -4.43 -9.61
CA TYR A 149 14.14 -5.30 -9.13
C TYR A 149 14.02 -6.73 -9.69
N PRO A 150 13.95 -6.89 -11.03
CA PRO A 150 13.62 -8.17 -11.66
C PRO A 150 14.66 -9.27 -11.40
N ASP A 151 15.91 -8.90 -11.16
CA ASP A 151 17.03 -9.83 -10.98
C ASP A 151 17.37 -10.09 -9.50
N GLU A 152 16.64 -9.44 -8.57
CA GLU A 152 16.88 -9.62 -7.13
C GLU A 152 15.93 -10.65 -6.52
N PRO A 153 16.37 -11.38 -5.46
CA PRO A 153 15.46 -12.24 -4.71
C PRO A 153 14.31 -11.43 -4.09
N VAL A 154 13.08 -11.89 -4.29
CA VAL A 154 11.87 -11.29 -3.69
C VAL A 154 11.98 -11.32 -2.16
N LYS A 155 11.89 -10.17 -1.53
CA LYS A 155 12.09 -10.04 -0.08
C LYS A 155 10.80 -10.19 0.73
N CYS A 156 9.64 -10.05 0.07
CA CYS A 156 8.31 -10.19 0.68
C CYS A 156 7.49 -11.29 -0.03
N THR A 157 7.97 -12.54 0.02
CA THR A 157 7.21 -13.69 -0.51
C THR A 157 6.07 -14.08 0.42
N PRO A 158 5.00 -14.74 -0.06
CA PRO A 158 3.90 -15.23 0.78
C PRO A 158 4.35 -16.08 1.97
N GLU A 159 5.34 -16.96 1.79
CA GLU A 159 5.87 -17.80 2.88
C GLU A 159 6.60 -16.98 3.95
N ARG A 160 7.40 -15.97 3.54
CA ARG A 160 8.06 -15.07 4.49
C ARG A 160 7.06 -14.24 5.26
N THR A 161 6.06 -13.69 4.56
CA THR A 161 4.96 -12.94 5.16
C THR A 161 4.18 -13.80 6.14
N LYS A 162 3.91 -15.05 5.81
CA LYS A 162 3.27 -16.00 6.74
C LYS A 162 4.09 -16.21 8.02
N ARG A 163 5.42 -16.28 7.92
CA ARG A 163 6.29 -16.37 9.11
C ARG A 163 6.21 -15.12 9.97
N LEU A 164 6.18 -13.92 9.36
CA LEU A 164 6.00 -12.67 10.08
C LEU A 164 4.66 -12.62 10.81
N ILE A 165 3.55 -12.92 10.12
CA ILE A 165 2.19 -12.94 10.69
C ILE A 165 2.10 -13.88 11.90
N LYS A 166 2.74 -15.07 11.82
CA LYS A 166 2.78 -16.02 12.94
C LYS A 166 3.56 -15.50 14.15
N ARG A 167 4.60 -14.69 13.91
CA ARG A 167 5.41 -14.09 14.99
C ARG A 167 4.73 -12.90 15.63
N VAL A 168 4.12 -12.04 14.83
CA VAL A 168 3.40 -10.83 15.28
C VAL A 168 2.01 -10.83 14.65
N PRO A 169 1.02 -11.51 15.24
CA PRO A 169 -0.36 -11.40 14.79
C PRO A 169 -0.84 -9.94 14.91
N TYR A 170 -1.20 -9.34 13.78
CA TYR A 170 -1.64 -7.95 13.73
C TYR A 170 -2.63 -7.73 12.59
N SER A 171 -3.91 -7.52 12.93
CA SER A 171 -5.00 -7.40 11.95
C SER A 171 -5.01 -6.08 11.15
N LYS A 172 -4.21 -5.07 11.56
CA LYS A 172 -4.02 -3.83 10.78
C LYS A 172 -2.80 -3.88 9.84
N LEU A 173 -2.34 -5.06 9.48
CA LEU A 173 -1.36 -5.27 8.41
C LEU A 173 -2.07 -5.36 7.07
N VAL A 174 -1.63 -4.55 6.10
CA VAL A 174 -2.10 -4.55 4.71
C VAL A 174 -0.97 -5.05 3.82
N LEU A 175 -1.23 -6.12 3.09
CA LEU A 175 -0.32 -6.67 2.09
C LEU A 175 -0.74 -6.15 0.72
N ALA A 176 0.10 -5.34 0.10
CA ALA A 176 -0.18 -4.79 -1.22
C ALA A 176 -0.28 -5.88 -2.29
N HIS A 177 -0.89 -5.53 -3.42
CA HIS A 177 -0.91 -6.36 -4.63
C HIS A 177 -1.56 -7.73 -4.40
N LEU A 178 -2.75 -7.74 -3.76
CA LEU A 178 -3.48 -8.95 -3.34
C LEU A 178 -2.62 -9.94 -2.55
N GLY A 179 -1.69 -9.43 -1.72
CA GLY A 179 -0.81 -10.25 -0.89
C GLY A 179 0.46 -10.75 -1.57
N GLY A 180 0.66 -10.46 -2.86
CA GLY A 180 1.88 -10.86 -3.58
C GLY A 180 1.80 -10.69 -5.09
N SER A 181 2.34 -9.57 -5.61
CA SER A 181 2.49 -9.34 -7.06
C SER A 181 3.16 -10.53 -7.73
N GLU A 182 2.58 -11.03 -8.83
CA GLU A 182 3.06 -12.17 -9.64
C GLU A 182 3.19 -13.51 -8.87
N MET A 183 2.65 -13.60 -7.63
CA MET A 183 2.73 -14.79 -6.77
C MET A 183 1.33 -15.31 -6.35
N SER A 184 0.31 -15.10 -7.17
CA SER A 184 -1.09 -15.39 -6.85
C SER A 184 -1.37 -16.84 -6.42
N CYS A 185 -0.66 -17.83 -6.98
CA CYS A 185 -0.77 -19.22 -6.57
C CYS A 185 -0.27 -19.45 -5.13
N ASP A 186 0.88 -18.83 -4.79
CA ASP A 186 1.46 -18.94 -3.45
C ASP A 186 0.61 -18.16 -2.43
N VAL A 187 0.06 -17.02 -2.82
CA VAL A 187 -0.91 -16.26 -2.00
C VAL A 187 -2.11 -17.14 -1.66
N LEU A 188 -2.73 -17.78 -2.66
CA LEU A 188 -3.86 -18.67 -2.44
C LEU A 188 -3.54 -19.81 -1.48
N SER A 189 -2.38 -20.44 -1.63
CA SER A 189 -2.02 -21.59 -0.80
C SER A 189 -1.56 -21.22 0.60
N THR A 190 -1.06 -20.00 0.80
CA THR A 190 -0.31 -19.61 2.00
C THR A 190 -0.98 -18.52 2.83
N LEU A 191 -1.46 -17.44 2.21
CA LEU A 191 -1.92 -16.23 2.88
C LEU A 191 -3.43 -16.01 2.84
N ALA A 192 -4.11 -16.51 1.81
CA ALA A 192 -5.55 -16.30 1.68
C ALA A 192 -6.30 -16.91 2.89
N GLY A 193 -7.08 -16.07 3.60
CA GLY A 193 -7.79 -16.41 4.83
C GLY A 193 -7.08 -16.01 6.12
N GLU A 194 -5.83 -15.47 6.06
CA GLU A 194 -5.18 -14.90 7.23
C GLU A 194 -5.85 -13.61 7.70
N ASP A 195 -5.70 -13.26 8.99
CA ASP A 195 -6.29 -12.05 9.59
C ASP A 195 -5.45 -10.79 9.28
N VAL A 196 -5.35 -10.48 7.99
CA VAL A 196 -4.69 -9.28 7.43
C VAL A 196 -5.53 -8.73 6.29
N TYR A 197 -5.25 -7.52 5.84
CA TYR A 197 -5.88 -6.95 4.65
C TYR A 197 -5.03 -7.18 3.40
N PHE A 198 -5.67 -7.29 2.25
CA PHE A 198 -5.03 -7.18 0.93
C PHE A 198 -5.54 -5.94 0.21
N ASP A 199 -4.69 -5.26 -0.55
CA ASP A 199 -5.13 -4.23 -1.48
C ASP A 199 -5.04 -4.71 -2.94
N THR A 200 -5.80 -4.07 -3.84
CA THR A 200 -5.88 -4.43 -5.26
C THR A 200 -4.86 -3.69 -6.13
N ALA A 201 -3.95 -2.93 -5.52
CA ALA A 201 -2.99 -2.07 -6.21
C ALA A 201 -2.23 -2.81 -7.32
N PHE A 202 -2.19 -2.24 -8.54
CA PHE A 202 -1.45 -2.72 -9.69
C PHE A 202 -1.85 -4.10 -10.25
N VAL A 203 -2.56 -4.94 -9.47
CA VAL A 203 -2.88 -6.34 -9.84
C VAL A 203 -3.98 -6.42 -10.90
N LEU A 204 -4.97 -5.53 -10.84
CA LEU A 204 -6.15 -5.61 -11.70
C LEU A 204 -5.85 -5.50 -13.20
N GLN A 205 -4.73 -4.92 -13.58
CA GLN A 205 -4.29 -4.82 -14.97
C GLN A 205 -3.42 -6.00 -15.44
N ASN A 206 -2.86 -6.78 -14.50
CA ASN A 206 -1.84 -7.79 -14.78
C ASN A 206 -2.31 -9.21 -14.48
N GLU A 207 -3.29 -9.41 -13.59
CA GLU A 207 -3.79 -10.73 -13.21
C GLU A 207 -5.12 -11.04 -13.92
N ARG A 208 -5.41 -12.32 -14.12
CA ARG A 208 -6.67 -12.77 -14.71
C ARG A 208 -7.84 -12.51 -13.76
N PRO A 209 -9.00 -12.04 -14.25
CA PRO A 209 -10.18 -11.77 -13.42
C PRO A 209 -10.62 -12.97 -12.56
N GLU A 210 -10.53 -14.18 -13.08
CA GLU A 210 -10.90 -15.40 -12.35
C GLU A 210 -9.99 -15.61 -11.13
N ARG A 211 -8.69 -15.31 -11.27
CA ARG A 211 -7.73 -15.43 -10.17
C ARG A 211 -7.97 -14.37 -9.10
N VAL A 212 -8.30 -13.16 -9.52
CA VAL A 212 -8.68 -12.08 -8.60
C VAL A 212 -9.92 -12.49 -7.79
N CYS A 213 -10.97 -13.01 -8.45
CA CYS A 213 -12.17 -13.52 -7.79
C CYS A 213 -11.85 -14.66 -6.79
N GLU A 214 -11.00 -15.62 -7.19
CA GLU A 214 -10.59 -16.74 -6.35
C GLU A 214 -9.88 -16.30 -5.06
N ILE A 215 -9.00 -15.28 -5.17
CA ILE A 215 -8.32 -14.69 -4.01
C ILE A 215 -9.34 -13.97 -3.11
N ILE A 216 -10.21 -13.14 -3.67
CA ILE A 216 -11.23 -12.40 -2.92
C ILE A 216 -12.16 -13.37 -2.17
N GLU A 217 -12.63 -14.43 -2.84
CA GLU A 217 -13.50 -15.43 -2.23
C GLU A 217 -12.82 -16.17 -1.09
N LYS A 218 -11.59 -16.63 -1.30
CA LYS A 218 -10.83 -17.39 -0.29
C LYS A 218 -10.36 -16.53 0.88
N HIS A 219 -9.95 -15.29 0.62
CA HIS A 219 -9.45 -14.39 1.67
C HIS A 219 -10.60 -13.79 2.51
N GLY A 220 -11.73 -13.56 1.89
CA GLY A 220 -12.88 -12.86 2.44
C GLY A 220 -12.93 -11.40 2.02
N ALA A 221 -14.03 -11.03 1.35
CA ALA A 221 -14.22 -9.69 0.77
C ALA A 221 -14.15 -8.54 1.80
N GLU A 222 -14.38 -8.82 3.08
CA GLU A 222 -14.32 -7.85 4.19
C GLU A 222 -12.89 -7.41 4.56
N ARG A 223 -11.87 -7.99 3.95
CA ARG A 223 -10.45 -7.64 4.12
C ARG A 223 -9.74 -7.32 2.82
N ILE A 224 -10.51 -6.99 1.77
CA ILE A 224 -9.97 -6.48 0.50
C ILE A 224 -10.19 -4.98 0.44
N LEU A 225 -9.17 -4.23 0.07
CA LEU A 225 -9.18 -2.78 -0.11
C LEU A 225 -9.01 -2.45 -1.59
N PHE A 226 -9.86 -1.57 -2.13
CA PHE A 226 -9.62 -1.01 -3.46
C PHE A 226 -8.38 -0.12 -3.44
N ALA A 227 -7.51 -0.30 -4.41
CA ALA A 227 -6.27 0.46 -4.56
C ALA A 227 -5.79 0.41 -6.00
N SER A 228 -5.20 1.51 -6.48
CA SER A 228 -4.70 1.62 -7.84
C SER A 228 -3.18 1.45 -7.97
N ASP A 229 -2.41 1.84 -6.97
CA ASP A 229 -0.97 2.07 -7.06
C ASP A 229 -0.61 3.29 -7.95
N GLY A 230 -1.51 4.28 -8.00
CA GLY A 230 -1.23 5.51 -8.76
C GLY A 230 0.11 6.13 -8.36
N PRO A 231 0.98 6.52 -9.33
CA PRO A 231 0.71 6.75 -10.75
C PRO A 231 0.87 5.53 -11.69
N TRP A 232 1.09 4.32 -11.20
CA TRP A 232 1.47 3.16 -12.05
C TRP A 232 0.28 2.43 -12.66
N SER A 233 -0.94 2.76 -12.27
CA SER A 233 -2.17 2.24 -12.87
C SER A 233 -3.16 3.35 -13.19
N ASP A 234 -4.07 3.09 -14.14
CA ASP A 234 -5.22 3.94 -14.43
C ASP A 234 -6.36 3.60 -13.47
N VAL A 235 -6.55 4.43 -12.46
CA VAL A 235 -7.59 4.24 -11.43
C VAL A 235 -9.00 4.15 -12.01
N SER A 236 -9.30 4.89 -13.12
CA SER A 236 -10.61 4.79 -13.80
C SER A 236 -10.82 3.39 -14.38
N ALA A 237 -9.78 2.84 -14.99
CA ALA A 237 -9.82 1.48 -15.52
C ALA A 237 -9.91 0.45 -14.39
N ASP A 238 -9.23 0.65 -13.27
CA ASP A 238 -9.27 -0.26 -12.13
C ASP A 238 -10.65 -0.30 -11.45
N VAL A 239 -11.31 0.86 -11.32
CA VAL A 239 -12.72 0.92 -10.88
C VAL A 239 -13.63 0.12 -11.81
N ALA A 240 -13.43 0.26 -13.14
CA ALA A 240 -14.21 -0.51 -14.12
C ALA A 240 -13.91 -2.02 -14.04
N ARG A 241 -12.66 -2.42 -13.82
CA ARG A 241 -12.25 -3.81 -13.66
C ARG A 241 -12.89 -4.46 -12.45
N ILE A 242 -12.89 -3.82 -11.27
CA ILE A 242 -13.59 -4.36 -10.07
C ILE A 242 -15.07 -4.57 -10.37
N ARG A 243 -15.75 -3.61 -10.99
CA ARG A 243 -17.17 -3.74 -11.36
C ARG A 243 -17.41 -4.88 -12.35
N ALA A 244 -16.48 -5.10 -13.29
CA ALA A 244 -16.56 -6.16 -14.28
C ALA A 244 -16.36 -7.57 -13.69
N LEU A 245 -15.82 -7.71 -12.48
CA LEU A 245 -15.71 -9.00 -11.79
C LEU A 245 -17.08 -9.60 -11.41
N GLY A 246 -18.14 -8.79 -11.36
CA GLY A 246 -19.49 -9.28 -11.06
C GLY A 246 -19.68 -9.79 -9.63
N LEU A 247 -18.95 -9.23 -8.67
CA LEU A 247 -18.94 -9.66 -7.26
C LEU A 247 -20.24 -9.37 -6.49
N GLY A 248 -21.13 -8.57 -7.09
CA GLY A 248 -22.34 -8.08 -6.45
C GLY A 248 -22.13 -6.81 -5.62
N LYS A 249 -23.22 -6.03 -5.49
CA LYS A 249 -23.15 -4.67 -4.91
C LYS A 249 -22.58 -4.61 -3.50
N ASP A 250 -22.95 -5.53 -2.63
CA ASP A 250 -22.50 -5.54 -1.23
C ASP A 250 -20.99 -5.79 -1.13
N THR A 251 -20.46 -6.69 -1.97
CA THR A 251 -19.02 -6.98 -2.03
C THR A 251 -18.26 -5.80 -2.63
N GLU A 252 -18.76 -5.20 -3.72
CA GLU A 252 -18.16 -4.01 -4.31
C GLU A 252 -18.11 -2.85 -3.32
N GLU A 253 -19.18 -2.61 -2.55
CA GLU A 253 -19.21 -1.55 -1.54
C GLU A 253 -18.21 -1.78 -0.42
N LYS A 254 -18.04 -3.03 0.04
CA LYS A 254 -16.99 -3.39 1.00
C LYS A 254 -15.61 -3.05 0.44
N ILE A 255 -15.30 -3.51 -0.76
CA ILE A 255 -13.99 -3.31 -1.40
C ILE A 255 -13.72 -1.83 -1.66
N PHE A 256 -14.69 -1.10 -2.23
CA PHE A 256 -14.51 0.31 -2.59
C PHE A 256 -14.43 1.25 -1.40
N SER A 257 -15.07 0.94 -0.26
CA SER A 257 -15.12 1.93 0.83
C SER A 257 -15.24 1.38 2.25
N LEU A 258 -16.14 0.40 2.52
CA LEU A 258 -16.48 0.06 3.89
C LEU A 258 -15.30 -0.52 4.67
N ASN A 259 -14.48 -1.36 4.01
CA ASN A 259 -13.31 -1.96 4.63
C ASN A 259 -12.24 -0.90 4.95
N ALA A 260 -12.00 0.03 4.02
CA ALA A 260 -11.07 1.13 4.23
C ALA A 260 -11.52 2.06 5.36
N LYS A 261 -12.82 2.42 5.40
CA LYS A 261 -13.39 3.20 6.51
C LYS A 261 -13.21 2.51 7.85
N LYS A 262 -13.52 1.22 7.92
CA LYS A 262 -13.35 0.43 9.14
C LYS A 262 -11.90 0.41 9.60
N LEU A 263 -10.97 0.21 8.69
CA LEU A 263 -9.53 0.16 8.99
C LEU A 263 -8.99 1.51 9.44
N LEU A 264 -9.38 2.60 8.75
CA LEU A 264 -8.99 3.98 9.08
C LEU A 264 -9.71 4.55 10.31
N GLY A 265 -10.86 3.99 10.71
CA GLY A 265 -11.67 4.50 11.82
C GLY A 265 -12.44 5.78 11.47
N ILE A 266 -12.92 5.92 10.22
CA ILE A 266 -13.62 7.13 9.71
C ILE A 266 -15.02 6.83 9.20
#